data_8aae963c95c24558f4f4b56f2963b516
#
_entry.id   8aae963c95c24558f4f4b56f2963b516
#
_cell.length_a   1.000
_cell.length_b   1.000
_cell.length_c   1.000
_cell.angle_alpha   90.00
_cell.angle_beta   90.00
_cell.angle_gamma   90.00
#
_symmetry.space_group_name_H-M   'P 1'
#
loop_
_entity.id
_entity.type
_entity.pdbx_description
1 polymer ?
#
loop_
_entity_poly.entity_id
_entity_poly.type
_entity_poly.pdbx_seq_one_letter_code
_entity_poly.pdbx_strand_id
1 'polypeptide(L)'
;MIAKVIVHAPTRREAAGRLARVLETTAIAGLNTNRDFLVTTLRTPEYLAGDTTTDFIERVKPPLQREVSHLEHLQTAIAVAMESQAQRRLAAKVLTTMPSGWRNSTMPPQSVTYTVADTELTVAYQSLRDGSFKVICNNETHSVAIHRAGEGTIDLA
;
A
#
# COMPACT_ATOMS: atom_id res chain seq x y z
N MET A 1 -14.26 -15.66 -13.75
CA MET A 1 -14.96 -14.77 -12.79
C MET A 1 -14.63 -15.26 -11.38
N ILE A 2 -14.09 -14.37 -10.52
CA ILE A 2 -13.64 -14.74 -9.16
C ILE A 2 -14.79 -14.47 -8.17
N ALA A 3 -15.41 -13.30 -8.26
CA ALA A 3 -16.49 -12.88 -7.37
C ALA A 3 -17.47 -11.97 -8.09
N LYS A 4 -18.66 -11.82 -7.52
CA LYS A 4 -19.67 -10.86 -7.95
C LYS A 4 -20.06 -9.97 -6.78
N VAL A 5 -19.87 -8.67 -6.93
CA VAL A 5 -20.24 -7.67 -5.92
C VAL A 5 -21.50 -6.95 -6.41
N ILE A 6 -22.53 -6.90 -5.57
CA ILE A 6 -23.82 -6.28 -5.88
C ILE A 6 -24.10 -5.20 -4.83
N VAL A 7 -24.48 -4.03 -5.30
CA VAL A 7 -24.87 -2.90 -4.45
C VAL A 7 -26.22 -2.36 -4.90
N HIS A 8 -27.06 -2.01 -3.95
CA HIS A 8 -28.33 -1.33 -4.18
C HIS A 8 -28.31 0.08 -3.58
N ALA A 9 -28.86 1.04 -4.31
CA ALA A 9 -29.12 2.41 -3.84
C ALA A 9 -30.29 3.03 -4.60
N PRO A 10 -30.90 4.11 -4.11
CA PRO A 10 -32.06 4.75 -4.76
C PRO A 10 -31.76 5.29 -6.16
N THR A 11 -30.51 5.76 -6.39
CA THR A 11 -30.10 6.31 -7.68
C THR A 11 -28.89 5.57 -8.25
N ARG A 12 -28.75 5.61 -9.59
CA ARG A 12 -27.57 5.06 -10.29
C ARG A 12 -26.27 5.67 -9.77
N ARG A 13 -26.21 6.97 -9.55
CA ARG A 13 -25.04 7.69 -9.03
C ARG A 13 -24.63 7.17 -7.65
N GLU A 14 -25.58 7.01 -6.76
CA GLU A 14 -25.32 6.49 -5.42
C GLU A 14 -24.90 5.01 -5.47
N ALA A 15 -25.53 4.18 -6.27
CA ALA A 15 -25.16 2.78 -6.43
C ALA A 15 -23.74 2.64 -6.98
N ALA A 16 -23.40 3.40 -8.03
CA ALA A 16 -22.06 3.42 -8.61
C ALA A 16 -21.00 3.90 -7.60
N GLY A 17 -21.29 4.99 -6.87
CA GLY A 17 -20.38 5.51 -5.85
C GLY A 17 -20.14 4.54 -4.69
N ARG A 18 -21.19 3.87 -4.20
CA ARG A 18 -21.08 2.84 -3.17
C ARG A 18 -20.28 1.64 -3.66
N LEU A 19 -20.56 1.15 -4.88
CA LEU A 19 -19.85 0.03 -5.46
C LEU A 19 -18.37 0.34 -5.67
N ALA A 20 -18.04 1.51 -6.20
CA ALA A 20 -16.66 1.96 -6.36
C ALA A 20 -15.92 1.96 -5.02
N ARG A 21 -16.55 2.53 -3.96
CA ARG A 21 -15.96 2.57 -2.61
C ARG A 21 -15.73 1.19 -2.02
N VAL A 22 -16.70 0.28 -2.15
CA VAL A 22 -16.56 -1.10 -1.68
C VAL A 22 -15.39 -1.78 -2.39
N LEU A 23 -15.28 -1.65 -3.71
CA LEU A 23 -14.18 -2.23 -4.47
C LEU A 23 -12.83 -1.63 -4.07
N GLU A 24 -12.73 -0.32 -3.83
CA GLU A 24 -11.50 0.35 -3.39
C GLU A 24 -11.01 -0.15 -2.03
N THR A 25 -11.93 -0.37 -1.11
CA THR A 25 -11.60 -0.82 0.25
C THR A 25 -11.43 -2.33 0.36
N THR A 26 -11.78 -3.09 -0.68
CA THR A 26 -11.61 -4.54 -0.69
C THR A 26 -10.15 -4.91 -0.91
N ALA A 27 -9.55 -5.58 0.05
CA ALA A 27 -8.20 -6.14 -0.10
C ALA A 27 -8.28 -7.48 -0.84
N ILE A 28 -7.55 -7.58 -1.96
CA ILE A 28 -7.38 -8.81 -2.73
C ILE A 28 -5.88 -9.03 -2.92
N ALA A 29 -5.34 -10.09 -2.33
CA ALA A 29 -3.92 -10.41 -2.40
C ALA A 29 -3.68 -11.70 -3.20
N GLY A 30 -2.51 -11.79 -3.84
CA GLY A 30 -2.07 -12.99 -4.57
C GLY A 30 -2.64 -13.15 -5.99
N LEU A 31 -3.50 -12.24 -6.45
CA LEU A 31 -4.11 -12.28 -7.77
C LEU A 31 -4.18 -10.90 -8.41
N ASN A 32 -3.85 -10.83 -9.69
CA ASN A 32 -4.16 -9.66 -10.50
C ASN A 32 -5.65 -9.66 -10.85
N THR A 33 -6.32 -8.57 -10.54
CA THR A 33 -7.76 -8.41 -10.80
C THR A 33 -8.02 -7.15 -11.62
N ASN A 34 -9.23 -7.07 -12.19
CA ASN A 34 -9.72 -5.88 -12.86
C ASN A 34 -10.39 -4.87 -11.91
N ARG A 35 -10.12 -4.97 -10.60
CA ARG A 35 -10.72 -4.09 -9.57
C ARG A 35 -10.58 -2.61 -9.91
N ASP A 36 -9.36 -2.17 -10.21
CA ASP A 36 -9.06 -0.76 -10.46
C ASP A 36 -9.76 -0.27 -11.74
N PHE A 37 -9.76 -1.08 -12.78
CA PHE A 37 -10.54 -0.80 -13.99
C PHE A 37 -12.05 -0.65 -13.69
N LEU A 38 -12.62 -1.50 -12.85
CA LEU A 38 -14.02 -1.40 -12.47
C LEU A 38 -14.29 -0.12 -11.67
N VAL A 39 -13.40 0.25 -10.75
CA VAL A 39 -13.51 1.49 -9.96
C VAL A 39 -13.47 2.72 -10.87
N THR A 40 -12.50 2.79 -11.78
CA THR A 40 -12.37 3.91 -12.71
C THR A 40 -13.57 4.00 -13.63
N THR A 41 -14.06 2.86 -14.17
CA THR A 41 -15.26 2.78 -14.99
C THR A 41 -16.49 3.34 -14.26
N LEU A 42 -16.75 2.91 -13.03
CA LEU A 42 -17.88 3.34 -12.21
C LEU A 42 -17.90 4.86 -11.93
N ARG A 43 -16.76 5.52 -12.05
CA ARG A 43 -16.60 6.96 -11.81
C ARG A 43 -16.64 7.82 -13.06
N THR A 44 -16.66 7.22 -14.25
CA THR A 44 -16.75 7.98 -15.50
C THR A 44 -18.07 8.72 -15.59
N PRO A 45 -18.11 9.96 -16.14
CA PRO A 45 -19.33 10.72 -16.33
C PRO A 45 -20.37 9.98 -17.18
N GLU A 46 -19.92 9.27 -18.22
CA GLU A 46 -20.75 8.51 -19.14
C GLU A 46 -21.44 7.34 -18.42
N TYR A 47 -20.70 6.61 -17.57
CA TYR A 47 -21.30 5.55 -16.76
C TYR A 47 -22.35 6.11 -15.80
N LEU A 48 -22.07 7.23 -15.14
CA LEU A 48 -22.99 7.88 -14.21
C LEU A 48 -24.23 8.43 -14.90
N ALA A 49 -24.10 8.88 -16.14
CA ALA A 49 -25.21 9.35 -16.98
C ALA A 49 -26.07 8.19 -17.54
N GLY A 50 -25.55 6.95 -17.51
CA GLY A 50 -26.25 5.80 -18.09
C GLY A 50 -25.96 5.54 -19.57
N ASP A 51 -25.01 6.29 -20.14
CA ASP A 51 -24.56 6.13 -21.53
C ASP A 51 -23.58 4.94 -21.64
N THR A 52 -24.12 3.72 -21.49
CA THR A 52 -23.39 2.46 -21.43
C THR A 52 -23.77 1.54 -22.58
N THR A 53 -23.58 2.03 -23.80
CA THR A 53 -23.75 1.26 -25.04
C THR A 53 -22.66 0.20 -25.21
N THR A 54 -22.82 -0.70 -26.17
CA THR A 54 -21.87 -1.83 -26.36
C THR A 54 -20.45 -1.39 -26.69
N ASP A 55 -20.29 -0.20 -27.27
CA ASP A 55 -19.01 0.45 -27.59
C ASP A 55 -18.41 1.26 -26.42
N PHE A 56 -19.05 1.26 -25.24
CA PHE A 56 -18.67 2.09 -24.10
C PHE A 56 -17.18 2.01 -23.76
N ILE A 57 -16.62 0.80 -23.65
CA ILE A 57 -15.21 0.59 -23.29
C ILE A 57 -14.27 1.17 -24.35
N GLU A 58 -14.58 0.98 -25.64
CA GLU A 58 -13.76 1.48 -26.74
C GLU A 58 -13.80 3.00 -26.84
N ARG A 59 -14.95 3.60 -26.55
CA ARG A 59 -15.20 5.04 -26.62
C ARG A 59 -14.63 5.80 -25.43
N VAL A 60 -14.88 5.32 -24.21
CA VAL A 60 -14.51 6.00 -22.96
C VAL A 60 -13.09 5.66 -22.54
N LYS A 61 -12.61 4.44 -22.85
CA LYS A 61 -11.26 3.94 -22.50
C LYS A 61 -10.89 4.18 -21.05
N PRO A 62 -11.68 3.67 -20.07
CA PRO A 62 -11.35 3.84 -18.66
C PRO A 62 -9.95 3.31 -18.36
N PRO A 63 -9.16 3.98 -17.51
CA PRO A 63 -7.84 3.50 -17.10
C PRO A 63 -7.89 2.07 -16.56
N LEU A 64 -6.98 1.21 -16.99
CA LEU A 64 -6.92 -0.19 -16.56
C LEU A 64 -6.42 -0.35 -15.13
N GLN A 65 -5.59 0.58 -14.68
CA GLN A 65 -4.99 0.58 -13.35
C GLN A 65 -5.09 1.98 -12.74
N ARG A 66 -5.12 2.03 -11.43
CA ARG A 66 -4.99 3.29 -10.68
C ARG A 66 -3.55 3.80 -10.81
N GLU A 67 -3.40 5.07 -11.04
CA GLU A 67 -2.10 5.72 -10.89
C GLU A 67 -1.73 5.76 -9.40
N VAL A 68 -0.57 5.22 -9.10
CA VAL A 68 0.00 5.23 -7.75
C VAL A 68 1.00 6.38 -7.68
N SER A 69 0.85 7.27 -6.73
CA SER A 69 1.75 8.41 -6.57
C SER A 69 3.14 7.95 -6.08
N HIS A 70 4.16 8.77 -6.36
CA HIS A 70 5.51 8.52 -5.85
C HIS A 70 5.53 8.41 -4.31
N LEU A 71 4.75 9.25 -3.63
CA LEU A 71 4.62 9.20 -2.17
C LEU A 71 4.07 7.85 -1.69
N GLU A 72 3.07 7.29 -2.36
CA GLU A 72 2.53 5.96 -2.01
C GLU A 72 3.56 4.85 -2.22
N HIS A 73 4.42 4.95 -3.25
CA HIS A 73 5.54 4.02 -3.44
C HIS A 73 6.53 4.11 -2.27
N LEU A 74 6.92 5.33 -1.86
CA LEU A 74 7.80 5.53 -0.71
C LEU A 74 7.19 4.98 0.59
N GLN A 75 5.94 5.31 0.87
CA GLN A 75 5.22 4.81 2.05
C GLN A 75 5.13 3.28 2.05
N THR A 76 4.87 2.67 0.89
CA THR A 76 4.82 1.21 0.75
C THR A 76 6.20 0.59 1.04
N ALA A 77 7.27 1.13 0.46
CA ALA A 77 8.62 0.64 0.69
C ALA A 77 9.03 0.74 2.17
N ILE A 78 8.72 1.87 2.82
CA ILE A 78 8.96 2.07 4.25
C ILE A 78 8.15 1.08 5.08
N ALA A 79 6.86 0.91 4.80
CA ALA A 79 6.00 -0.02 5.53
C ALA A 79 6.51 -1.46 5.45
N VAL A 80 6.89 -1.93 4.25
CA VAL A 80 7.45 -3.27 4.06
C VAL A 80 8.79 -3.45 4.80
N ALA A 81 9.66 -2.42 4.79
CA ALA A 81 10.93 -2.45 5.51
C ALA A 81 10.71 -2.56 7.03
N MET A 82 9.79 -1.78 7.58
CA MET A 82 9.47 -1.77 9.02
C MET A 82 8.75 -3.05 9.43
N GLU A 83 7.84 -3.57 8.62
CA GLU A 83 7.18 -4.86 8.85
C GLU A 83 8.21 -6.00 8.91
N SER A 84 9.08 -6.07 7.91
CA SER A 84 10.15 -7.07 7.85
C SER A 84 11.12 -6.96 9.03
N GLN A 85 11.41 -5.75 9.50
CA GLN A 85 12.20 -5.50 10.70
C GLN A 85 11.48 -6.01 11.95
N ALA A 86 10.18 -5.71 12.09
CA ALA A 86 9.36 -6.15 13.22
C ALA A 86 9.26 -7.68 13.27
N GLN A 87 9.05 -8.34 12.13
CA GLN A 87 9.02 -9.80 12.05
C GLN A 87 10.34 -10.44 12.45
N ARG A 88 11.47 -9.91 11.95
CA ARG A 88 12.80 -10.39 12.39
C ARG A 88 13.01 -10.22 13.88
N ARG A 89 12.49 -9.13 14.45
CA ARG A 89 12.57 -8.86 15.88
C ARG A 89 11.74 -9.84 16.70
N LEU A 90 10.52 -10.12 16.28
CA LEU A 90 9.64 -11.11 16.92
C LEU A 90 10.20 -12.54 16.84
N ALA A 91 10.80 -12.88 15.71
CA ALA A 91 11.42 -14.19 15.50
C ALA A 91 12.80 -14.37 16.16
N ALA A 92 13.37 -13.31 16.75
CA ALA A 92 14.70 -13.38 17.38
C ALA A 92 14.71 -14.32 18.58
N LYS A 93 15.61 -15.32 18.56
CA LYS A 93 15.78 -16.31 19.64
C LYS A 93 16.86 -15.91 20.66
N VAL A 94 17.73 -14.98 20.30
CA VAL A 94 18.87 -14.53 21.13
C VAL A 94 18.87 -13.01 21.22
N LEU A 95 19.44 -12.45 22.31
CA LEU A 95 19.57 -11.02 22.54
C LEU A 95 18.23 -10.26 22.43
N THR A 96 17.14 -10.86 22.87
CA THR A 96 15.78 -10.31 22.79
C THR A 96 15.60 -9.04 23.62
N THR A 97 16.44 -8.80 24.61
CA THR A 97 16.44 -7.57 25.45
C THR A 97 17.22 -6.42 24.84
N MET A 98 18.05 -6.69 23.83
CA MET A 98 18.85 -5.65 23.17
C MET A 98 18.03 -4.94 22.07
N PRO A 99 18.16 -3.62 21.91
CA PRO A 99 17.55 -2.92 20.79
C PRO A 99 18.00 -3.49 19.44
N SER A 100 17.11 -3.51 18.46
CA SER A 100 17.43 -3.97 17.10
C SER A 100 18.53 -3.09 16.50
N GLY A 101 19.57 -3.73 15.93
CA GLY A 101 20.69 -3.00 15.31
C GLY A 101 21.68 -2.38 16.28
N TRP A 102 21.57 -2.66 17.59
CA TRP A 102 22.53 -2.16 18.58
C TRP A 102 23.97 -2.62 18.29
N ARG A 103 24.92 -1.71 18.40
CA ARG A 103 26.35 -1.95 18.21
C ARG A 103 27.16 -1.09 19.18
N ASN A 104 28.36 -1.54 19.54
CA ASN A 104 29.33 -0.75 20.33
C ASN A 104 30.07 0.32 19.52
N SER A 105 29.90 0.34 18.21
CA SER A 105 30.55 1.27 17.30
C SER A 105 29.53 1.97 16.42
N THR A 106 29.87 3.13 15.89
CA THR A 106 29.05 3.82 14.89
C THR A 106 29.03 2.99 13.60
N MET A 107 27.86 2.50 13.20
CA MET A 107 27.67 1.77 11.97
C MET A 107 26.67 2.50 11.07
N PRO A 108 26.80 2.34 9.76
CA PRO A 108 25.80 2.88 8.85
C PRO A 108 24.41 2.28 9.13
N PRO A 109 23.34 2.99 8.77
CA PRO A 109 21.99 2.46 8.86
C PRO A 109 21.84 1.11 8.14
N GLN A 110 20.94 0.28 8.61
CA GLN A 110 20.56 -0.93 7.86
C GLN A 110 19.82 -0.50 6.61
N SER A 111 20.10 -1.11 5.47
CA SER A 111 19.47 -0.78 4.20
C SER A 111 18.92 -2.01 3.50
N VAL A 112 17.78 -1.83 2.86
CA VAL A 112 17.13 -2.84 2.01
C VAL A 112 16.60 -2.14 0.77
N THR A 113 16.78 -2.78 -0.38
CA THR A 113 16.27 -2.27 -1.66
C THR A 113 15.05 -3.09 -2.07
N TYR A 114 13.98 -2.39 -2.47
CA TYR A 114 12.75 -2.95 -2.99
C TYR A 114 12.50 -2.45 -4.40
N THR A 115 11.95 -3.31 -5.24
CA THR A 115 11.39 -2.91 -6.53
C THR A 115 9.89 -2.73 -6.35
N VAL A 116 9.41 -1.51 -6.50
CA VAL A 116 7.98 -1.15 -6.42
C VAL A 116 7.55 -0.67 -7.79
N ALA A 117 6.66 -1.41 -8.44
CA ALA A 117 6.45 -1.30 -9.88
C ALA A 117 7.80 -1.43 -10.60
N ASP A 118 8.21 -0.54 -11.46
CA ASP A 118 9.50 -0.59 -12.16
C ASP A 118 10.56 0.33 -11.53
N THR A 119 10.36 0.75 -10.27
CA THR A 119 11.26 1.68 -9.57
C THR A 119 11.97 0.99 -8.41
N GLU A 120 13.29 1.07 -8.36
CA GLU A 120 14.07 0.63 -7.21
C GLU A 120 14.08 1.71 -6.12
N LEU A 121 13.69 1.32 -4.92
CA LEU A 121 13.66 2.17 -3.73
C LEU A 121 14.53 1.56 -2.64
N THR A 122 15.56 2.27 -2.22
CA THR A 122 16.40 1.86 -1.10
C THR A 122 15.92 2.54 0.17
N VAL A 123 15.54 1.73 1.16
CA VAL A 123 15.13 2.16 2.49
C VAL A 123 16.27 1.88 3.45
N ALA A 124 16.86 2.93 3.99
CA ALA A 124 17.87 2.84 5.07
C ALA A 124 17.21 3.23 6.39
N TYR A 125 17.42 2.46 7.45
CA TYR A 125 16.79 2.73 8.73
C TYR A 125 17.72 2.46 9.91
N GLN A 126 17.49 3.20 11.00
CA GLN A 126 18.22 3.11 12.26
C GLN A 126 17.23 3.23 13.42
N SER A 127 17.30 2.30 14.37
CA SER A 127 16.53 2.38 15.61
C SER A 127 17.06 3.52 16.50
N LEU A 128 16.16 4.30 17.07
CA LEU A 128 16.43 5.37 18.02
C LEU A 128 16.16 4.90 19.46
N ARG A 129 16.63 5.69 20.44
CA ARG A 129 16.52 5.34 21.87
C ARG A 129 15.09 5.36 22.40
N ASP A 130 14.23 6.15 21.78
CA ASP A 130 12.81 6.28 22.11
C ASP A 130 11.92 5.16 21.54
N GLY A 131 12.54 4.21 20.82
CA GLY A 131 11.83 3.10 20.16
C GLY A 131 11.34 3.43 18.75
N SER A 132 11.49 4.66 18.29
CA SER A 132 11.21 5.04 16.90
C SER A 132 12.36 4.68 15.96
N PHE A 133 12.14 4.89 14.68
CA PHE A 133 13.13 4.67 13.63
C PHE A 133 13.36 5.95 12.84
N LYS A 134 14.64 6.29 12.64
CA LYS A 134 15.03 7.21 11.58
C LYS A 134 15.10 6.43 10.28
N VAL A 135 14.27 6.78 9.32
CA VAL A 135 14.19 6.12 8.02
C VAL A 135 14.59 7.10 6.92
N ILE A 136 15.46 6.67 6.03
CA ILE A 136 15.86 7.44 4.85
C ILE A 136 15.44 6.65 3.62
N CYS A 137 14.60 7.24 2.80
CA CYS A 137 14.17 6.69 1.53
C CYS A 137 14.23 7.77 0.47
N ASN A 138 14.89 7.50 -0.65
CA ASN A 138 15.04 8.46 -1.76
C ASN A 138 15.57 9.85 -1.33
N ASN A 139 16.57 9.88 -0.42
CA ASN A 139 17.17 11.07 0.20
C ASN A 139 16.23 11.88 1.13
N GLU A 140 15.02 11.43 1.35
CA GLU A 140 14.10 12.00 2.33
C GLU A 140 14.26 11.29 3.68
N THR A 141 14.25 12.05 4.77
CA THR A 141 14.34 11.51 6.13
C THR A 141 12.98 11.56 6.80
N HIS A 142 12.56 10.42 7.30
CA HIS A 142 11.31 10.26 8.04
C HIS A 142 11.57 9.76 9.44
N SER A 143 10.77 10.20 10.41
CA SER A 143 10.70 9.57 11.73
C SER A 143 9.50 8.64 11.74
N VAL A 144 9.70 7.38 12.07
CA VAL A 144 8.65 6.36 12.00
C VAL A 144 8.54 5.63 13.33
N ALA A 145 7.36 5.59 13.90
CA ALA A 145 7.03 4.77 15.06
C ALA A 145 6.16 3.58 14.65
N ILE A 146 6.47 2.39 15.18
CA ILE A 146 5.65 1.21 14.98
C ILE A 146 4.68 1.11 16.15
N HIS A 147 3.39 1.32 15.89
CA HIS A 147 2.34 1.15 16.91
C HIS A 147 1.89 -0.29 17.05
N ARG A 148 1.76 -0.99 15.93
CA ARG A 148 1.35 -2.38 15.90
C ARG A 148 2.01 -3.10 14.73
N ALA A 149 2.50 -4.31 14.97
CA ALA A 149 3.00 -5.21 13.93
C ALA A 149 2.58 -6.63 14.24
N GLY A 150 2.12 -7.37 13.24
CA GLY A 150 1.75 -8.80 13.36
C GLY A 150 0.81 -9.23 12.25
N GLU A 151 0.78 -10.54 11.98
CA GLU A 151 -0.10 -11.17 10.99
C GLU A 151 -0.05 -10.55 9.59
N GLY A 152 1.13 -10.09 9.15
CA GLY A 152 1.32 -9.44 7.85
C GLY A 152 0.73 -8.02 7.77
N THR A 153 0.46 -7.40 8.92
CA THR A 153 -0.03 -6.01 9.01
C THR A 153 0.91 -5.17 9.86
N ILE A 154 1.03 -3.89 9.52
CA ILE A 154 1.79 -2.93 10.30
C ILE A 154 1.04 -1.59 10.37
N ASP A 155 1.08 -0.97 11.55
CA ASP A 155 0.54 0.35 11.81
C ASP A 155 1.70 1.28 12.19
N LEU A 156 1.88 2.34 11.41
CA LEU A 156 2.98 3.30 11.49
C LEU A 156 2.47 4.71 11.72
N ALA A 157 3.23 5.50 12.46
CA ALA A 157 3.05 6.95 12.59
C ALA A 157 4.35 7.69 12.28
#